data_6c913a60b4412210a1395bd2ddcfd4d6
#
_entry.id   6c913a60b4412210a1395bd2ddcfd4d6
#
_cell.length_a   1.000
_cell.length_b   1.000
_cell.length_c   1.000
_cell.angle_alpha   90.00
_cell.angle_beta   90.00
_cell.angle_gamma   90.00
#
_symmetry.space_group_name_H-M   'P 1'
#
loop_
_entity.id
_entity.type
_entity.pdbx_description
1 polymer ?
#
loop_
_entity_poly.entity_id
_entity_poly.type
_entity_poly.pdbx_seq_one_letter_code
_entity_poly.pdbx_strand_id
1 'polypeptide(L)'
;MESYVEAAFIHNFLTDLLSVWMALYLVQRPLHGGRVALYALCASAWSSFVFLEGGWLGAMLIEAAAFVMVFYRQAALYGVNLLMRTLWHATAFVFWEGSFHLGAFFPWIHTPIWICWIFYLVVFIYLRTHAMTLMRQRFVYGCTLYGTQTIRLKGYMDSGNLMQCQHQPVVFVNARYEPLFEGNATTIEVHSIHGARKMKAYRIPCEVDGCRKCHVFAVFVDGLALRRNCAMILNLKMLSMR
;
A
#
# COMPACT_ATOMS: atom_id res chain seq x y z
N MET A 1 4.08 -25.99 33.94
CA MET A 1 3.31 -25.24 32.94
C MET A 1 3.68 -25.80 31.59
N GLU A 2 2.72 -26.34 30.89
CA GLU A 2 2.97 -26.93 29.56
C GLU A 2 2.42 -25.97 28.51
N SER A 3 3.19 -25.74 27.44
CA SER A 3 2.82 -24.96 26.27
C SER A 3 3.13 -25.75 25.02
N TYR A 4 2.26 -25.68 24.04
CA TYR A 4 2.51 -26.27 22.73
C TYR A 4 3.38 -25.36 21.90
N VAL A 5 4.55 -25.86 21.46
CA VAL A 5 5.49 -25.11 20.60
C VAL A 5 4.81 -24.67 19.30
N GLU A 6 3.96 -25.53 18.74
CA GLU A 6 3.22 -25.26 17.52
C GLU A 6 2.22 -24.09 17.72
N ALA A 7 1.53 -24.06 18.84
CA ALA A 7 0.60 -22.96 19.16
C ALA A 7 1.36 -21.65 19.37
N ALA A 8 2.50 -21.70 20.06
CA ALA A 8 3.38 -20.56 20.22
C ALA A 8 3.91 -20.06 18.87
N PHE A 9 4.36 -20.97 18.00
CA PHE A 9 4.84 -20.62 16.67
C PHE A 9 3.75 -19.94 15.85
N ILE A 10 2.56 -20.51 15.76
CA ILE A 10 1.44 -19.94 14.99
C ILE A 10 1.05 -18.57 15.54
N HIS A 11 0.96 -18.45 16.89
CA HIS A 11 0.63 -17.17 17.51
C HIS A 11 1.67 -16.09 17.19
N ASN A 12 2.95 -16.39 17.37
CA ASN A 12 4.02 -15.43 17.09
C ASN A 12 4.10 -15.10 15.59
N PHE A 13 3.88 -16.08 14.71
CA PHE A 13 3.81 -15.84 13.27
C PHE A 13 2.71 -14.85 12.90
N LEU A 14 1.49 -15.03 13.41
CA LEU A 14 0.38 -14.11 13.16
C LEU A 14 0.65 -12.72 13.74
N THR A 15 1.25 -12.65 14.93
CA THR A 15 1.62 -11.39 15.58
C THR A 15 2.69 -10.66 14.78
N ASP A 16 3.74 -11.35 14.32
CA ASP A 16 4.80 -10.77 13.52
C ASP A 16 4.28 -10.31 12.15
N LEU A 17 3.46 -11.12 11.50
CA LEU A 17 2.81 -10.77 10.23
C LEU A 17 1.99 -9.48 10.36
N LEU A 18 1.18 -9.38 11.41
CA LEU A 18 0.34 -8.22 11.67
C LEU A 18 1.15 -6.98 12.01
N SER A 19 2.21 -7.14 12.82
CA SER A 19 3.10 -6.06 13.25
C SER A 19 3.83 -5.44 12.06
N VAL A 20 4.45 -6.25 11.21
CA VAL A 20 5.13 -5.77 9.99
C VAL A 20 4.15 -5.09 9.05
N TRP A 21 2.97 -5.67 8.92
CA TRP A 21 1.95 -5.12 8.04
C TRP A 21 1.49 -3.74 8.51
N MET A 22 1.24 -3.59 9.83
CA MET A 22 0.91 -2.31 10.45
C MET A 22 2.06 -1.30 10.34
N ALA A 23 3.30 -1.71 10.58
CA ALA A 23 4.46 -0.85 10.45
C ALA A 23 4.61 -0.30 9.02
N LEU A 24 4.51 -1.16 8.01
CA LEU A 24 4.54 -0.75 6.60
C LEU A 24 3.37 0.19 6.26
N TYR A 25 2.20 -0.08 6.81
CA TYR A 25 1.03 0.77 6.62
C TYR A 25 1.23 2.16 7.24
N LEU A 26 1.70 2.25 8.48
CA LEU A 26 1.94 3.53 9.17
C LEU A 26 3.00 4.38 8.46
N VAL A 27 4.08 3.74 7.98
CA VAL A 27 5.17 4.43 7.26
C VAL A 27 4.84 4.61 5.77
N GLN A 28 3.66 4.11 5.31
CA GLN A 28 3.17 4.26 3.94
C GLN A 28 4.08 3.66 2.86
N ARG A 29 4.70 2.54 3.17
CA ARG A 29 5.55 1.80 2.23
C ARG A 29 4.75 0.74 1.47
N PRO A 30 5.16 0.39 0.25
CA PRO A 30 4.50 -0.66 -0.52
C PRO A 30 4.64 -2.01 0.16
N LEU A 31 3.53 -2.75 0.17
CA LEU A 31 3.44 -4.08 0.74
C LEU A 31 3.84 -5.14 -0.29
N HIS A 32 4.93 -5.84 -0.01
CA HIS A 32 5.32 -7.04 -0.75
C HIS A 32 4.98 -8.27 0.08
N GLY A 33 3.77 -8.83 -0.13
CA GLY A 33 3.22 -9.89 0.71
C GLY A 33 4.16 -11.07 0.95
N GLY A 34 4.88 -11.54 -0.08
CA GLY A 34 5.83 -12.64 0.07
C GLY A 34 7.01 -12.30 1.01
N ARG A 35 7.55 -11.09 0.94
CA ARG A 35 8.64 -10.65 1.83
C ARG A 35 8.17 -10.51 3.28
N VAL A 36 6.97 -9.97 3.47
CA VAL A 36 6.35 -9.82 4.79
C VAL A 36 6.11 -11.18 5.42
N ALA A 37 5.55 -12.14 4.67
CA ALA A 37 5.33 -13.49 5.14
C ALA A 37 6.65 -14.20 5.48
N LEU A 38 7.68 -14.05 4.65
CA LEU A 38 9.01 -14.63 4.90
C LEU A 38 9.62 -14.07 6.19
N TYR A 39 9.55 -12.76 6.39
CA TYR A 39 10.02 -12.13 7.63
C TYR A 39 9.27 -12.69 8.84
N ALA A 40 7.94 -12.71 8.81
CA ALA A 40 7.14 -13.22 9.90
C ALA A 40 7.45 -14.69 10.21
N LEU A 41 7.69 -15.51 9.17
CA LEU A 41 8.10 -16.90 9.33
C LEU A 41 9.46 -17.01 10.04
N CYS A 42 10.45 -16.24 9.62
CA CYS A 42 11.78 -16.25 10.22
C CYS A 42 11.77 -15.70 11.65
N ALA A 43 11.03 -14.63 11.91
CA ALA A 43 10.92 -14.04 13.24
C ALA A 43 10.20 -14.98 14.22
N SER A 44 9.13 -15.66 13.77
CA SER A 44 8.39 -16.61 14.61
C SER A 44 9.14 -17.92 14.87
N ALA A 45 10.14 -18.28 14.04
CA ALA A 45 10.99 -19.43 14.29
C ALA A 45 11.70 -19.34 15.66
N TRP A 46 11.92 -18.11 16.15
CA TRP A 46 12.41 -17.85 17.51
C TRP A 46 11.63 -18.61 18.57
N SER A 47 10.31 -18.58 18.51
CA SER A 47 9.45 -19.23 19.51
C SER A 47 9.65 -20.76 19.57
N SER A 48 10.14 -21.36 18.49
CA SER A 48 10.43 -22.80 18.42
C SER A 48 11.82 -23.15 18.96
N PHE A 49 12.79 -22.24 18.85
CA PHE A 49 14.19 -22.49 19.21
C PHE A 49 14.57 -21.97 20.60
N VAL A 50 13.73 -21.15 21.23
CA VAL A 50 14.04 -20.52 22.53
C VAL A 50 14.30 -21.54 23.64
N PHE A 51 13.72 -22.73 23.55
CA PHE A 51 13.88 -23.81 24.55
C PHE A 51 15.09 -24.72 24.29
N LEU A 52 15.78 -24.55 23.17
CA LEU A 52 17.00 -25.32 22.87
C LEU A 52 18.20 -24.57 23.45
N GLU A 53 19.13 -25.31 24.09
CA GLU A 53 20.38 -24.76 24.57
C GLU A 53 21.14 -24.08 23.43
N GLY A 54 21.46 -22.80 23.56
CA GLY A 54 22.10 -22.01 22.50
C GLY A 54 21.23 -21.67 21.30
N GLY A 55 20.01 -22.20 21.19
CA GLY A 55 19.09 -21.96 20.07
C GLY A 55 18.71 -20.51 19.91
N TRP A 56 18.74 -19.73 20.98
CA TRP A 56 18.47 -18.30 20.97
C TRP A 56 19.44 -17.50 20.08
N LEU A 57 20.72 -17.89 20.01
CA LEU A 57 21.69 -17.25 19.11
C LEU A 57 21.33 -17.49 17.64
N GLY A 58 20.99 -18.72 17.30
CA GLY A 58 20.56 -19.06 15.95
C GLY A 58 19.31 -18.30 15.54
N ALA A 59 18.33 -18.20 16.42
CA ALA A 59 17.10 -17.46 16.18
C ALA A 59 17.35 -15.95 16.01
N MET A 60 18.20 -15.34 16.85
CA MET A 60 18.60 -13.94 16.66
C MET A 60 19.26 -13.69 15.30
N LEU A 61 20.14 -14.60 14.86
CA LEU A 61 20.78 -14.50 13.54
C LEU A 61 19.76 -14.62 12.39
N ILE A 62 18.80 -15.54 12.52
CA ILE A 62 17.72 -15.72 11.55
C ILE A 62 16.86 -14.45 11.48
N GLU A 63 16.48 -13.89 12.62
CA GLU A 63 15.69 -12.63 12.65
C GLU A 63 16.49 -11.45 12.09
N ALA A 64 17.78 -11.33 12.42
CA ALA A 64 18.65 -10.30 11.88
C ALA A 64 18.79 -10.40 10.35
N ALA A 65 18.94 -11.62 9.82
CA ALA A 65 19.00 -11.85 8.39
C ALA A 65 17.67 -11.49 7.70
N ALA A 66 16.55 -11.90 8.28
CA ALA A 66 15.22 -11.57 7.79
C ALA A 66 14.95 -10.07 7.84
N PHE A 67 15.41 -9.38 8.91
CA PHE A 67 15.38 -7.94 9.01
C PHE A 67 16.12 -7.25 7.86
N VAL A 68 17.35 -7.69 7.57
CA VAL A 68 18.14 -7.11 6.47
C VAL A 68 17.43 -7.29 5.12
N MET A 69 16.80 -8.44 4.88
CA MET A 69 16.08 -8.71 3.63
C MET A 69 14.85 -7.82 3.44
N VAL A 70 14.10 -7.57 4.51
CA VAL A 70 12.81 -6.85 4.43
C VAL A 70 12.96 -5.37 4.69
N PHE A 71 13.79 -4.99 5.65
CA PHE A 71 13.91 -3.62 6.16
C PHE A 71 15.26 -2.97 5.80
N TYR A 72 15.99 -3.50 4.86
CA TYR A 72 17.30 -2.99 4.48
C TYR A 72 17.35 -1.46 4.41
N ARG A 73 18.26 -0.84 5.18
CA ARG A 73 18.41 0.61 5.34
C ARG A 73 17.21 1.38 5.91
N GLN A 74 16.25 0.69 6.54
CA GLN A 74 15.04 1.31 7.09
C GLN A 74 14.92 1.07 8.60
N ALA A 75 15.91 1.48 9.37
CA ALA A 75 15.95 1.29 10.82
C ALA A 75 14.71 1.85 11.55
N ALA A 76 14.19 3.01 11.10
CA ALA A 76 12.98 3.60 11.66
C ALA A 76 11.74 2.70 11.46
N LEU A 77 11.62 2.06 10.29
CA LEU A 77 10.53 1.12 10.04
C LEU A 77 10.63 -0.11 10.94
N TYR A 78 11.84 -0.60 11.18
CA TYR A 78 12.07 -1.70 12.12
C TYR A 78 11.70 -1.31 13.55
N GLY A 79 12.05 -0.10 13.98
CA GLY A 79 11.64 0.42 15.28
C GLY A 79 10.11 0.47 15.44
N VAL A 80 9.39 0.90 14.41
CA VAL A 80 7.91 0.86 14.39
C VAL A 80 7.40 -0.57 14.44
N ASN A 81 8.04 -1.51 13.71
CA ASN A 81 7.67 -2.92 13.75
C ASN A 81 7.84 -3.52 15.15
N LEU A 82 8.96 -3.25 15.83
CA LEU A 82 9.20 -3.70 17.21
C LEU A 82 8.16 -3.15 18.16
N LEU A 83 7.81 -1.86 18.04
CA LEU A 83 6.75 -1.25 18.84
C LEU A 83 5.41 -1.94 18.63
N MET A 84 5.01 -2.18 17.38
CA MET A 84 3.77 -2.88 17.06
C MET A 84 3.77 -4.31 17.59
N ARG A 85 4.88 -5.04 17.44
CA ARG A 85 5.06 -6.38 17.98
C ARG A 85 4.89 -6.41 19.50
N THR A 86 5.55 -5.49 20.20
CA THR A 86 5.42 -5.36 21.66
C THR A 86 3.98 -5.07 22.08
N LEU A 87 3.28 -4.19 21.39
CA LEU A 87 1.87 -3.89 21.66
C LEU A 87 0.97 -5.12 21.50
N TRP A 88 1.17 -5.91 20.43
CA TRP A 88 0.40 -7.13 20.19
C TRP A 88 0.67 -8.20 21.24
N HIS A 89 1.93 -8.41 21.61
CA HIS A 89 2.27 -9.34 22.69
C HIS A 89 1.75 -8.88 24.04
N ALA A 90 1.81 -7.58 24.35
CA ALA A 90 1.23 -7.02 25.57
C ALA A 90 -0.29 -7.23 25.59
N THR A 91 -0.97 -7.05 24.46
CA THR A 91 -2.39 -7.34 24.34
C THR A 91 -2.69 -8.82 24.59
N ALA A 92 -1.90 -9.71 24.00
CA ALA A 92 -2.03 -11.14 24.24
C ALA A 92 -1.84 -11.48 25.71
N PHE A 93 -0.83 -10.92 26.37
CA PHE A 93 -0.54 -11.15 27.78
C PHE A 93 -1.65 -10.67 28.72
N VAL A 94 -2.34 -9.58 28.36
CA VAL A 94 -3.45 -9.03 29.18
C VAL A 94 -4.71 -9.88 29.07
N PHE A 95 -5.01 -10.38 27.88
CA PHE A 95 -6.29 -11.06 27.62
C PHE A 95 -6.21 -12.58 27.66
N TRP A 96 -5.01 -13.15 27.55
CA TRP A 96 -4.82 -14.61 27.51
C TRP A 96 -3.74 -15.03 28.47
N GLU A 97 -3.99 -16.16 29.10
CA GLU A 97 -3.01 -16.79 29.98
C GLU A 97 -1.84 -17.35 29.18
N GLY A 98 -0.63 -17.00 29.61
CA GLY A 98 0.60 -17.42 28.94
C GLY A 98 1.82 -16.87 29.62
N SER A 99 2.98 -17.14 29.05
CA SER A 99 4.26 -16.58 29.46
C SER A 99 4.89 -15.79 28.31
N PHE A 100 5.58 -14.72 28.66
CA PHE A 100 6.34 -13.93 27.71
C PHE A 100 7.84 -14.15 27.97
N HIS A 101 8.55 -14.63 26.96
CA HIS A 101 9.96 -14.93 27.10
C HIS A 101 10.73 -14.48 25.86
N LEU A 102 11.75 -13.64 26.07
CA LEU A 102 12.67 -13.14 25.03
C LEU A 102 11.99 -12.60 23.75
N GLY A 103 10.84 -11.94 23.88
CA GLY A 103 10.15 -11.35 22.74
C GLY A 103 9.14 -12.27 22.04
N ALA A 104 8.88 -13.45 22.56
CA ALA A 104 7.85 -14.36 22.11
C ALA A 104 6.83 -14.64 23.21
N PHE A 105 5.57 -14.82 22.82
CA PHE A 105 4.47 -15.19 23.71
C PHE A 105 4.19 -16.69 23.61
N PHE A 106 4.07 -17.34 24.76
CA PHE A 106 3.80 -18.77 24.89
C PHE A 106 2.46 -18.97 25.61
N PRO A 107 1.39 -19.26 24.87
CA PRO A 107 0.09 -19.53 25.46
C PRO A 107 0.11 -20.84 26.24
N TRP A 108 -0.62 -20.88 27.37
CA TRP A 108 -0.78 -22.12 28.13
C TRP A 108 -1.74 -23.06 27.43
N ILE A 109 -1.61 -24.37 27.69
CA ILE A 109 -2.40 -25.44 27.05
C ILE A 109 -3.91 -25.24 27.16
N HIS A 110 -4.37 -24.70 28.28
CA HIS A 110 -5.80 -24.50 28.52
C HIS A 110 -6.36 -23.19 27.97
N THR A 111 -5.49 -22.34 27.42
CA THR A 111 -5.90 -21.03 26.90
C THR A 111 -6.58 -21.22 25.55
N PRO A 112 -7.79 -20.66 25.33
CA PRO A 112 -8.46 -20.75 24.05
C PRO A 112 -7.84 -19.80 23.01
N ILE A 113 -6.57 -20.04 22.69
CA ILE A 113 -5.75 -19.20 21.84
C ILE A 113 -6.32 -18.98 20.43
N TRP A 114 -7.17 -19.92 19.95
CA TRP A 114 -7.83 -19.80 18.66
C TRP A 114 -8.77 -18.57 18.59
N ILE A 115 -9.30 -18.08 19.71
CA ILE A 115 -10.08 -16.83 19.77
C ILE A 115 -9.17 -15.65 19.42
N CYS A 116 -7.94 -15.63 19.95
CA CYS A 116 -6.93 -14.64 19.62
C CYS A 116 -6.60 -14.64 18.12
N TRP A 117 -6.44 -15.81 17.53
CA TRP A 117 -6.15 -15.96 16.10
C TRP A 117 -7.29 -15.45 15.22
N ILE A 118 -8.54 -15.75 15.59
CA ILE A 118 -9.71 -15.19 14.89
C ILE A 118 -9.71 -13.67 15.00
N PHE A 119 -9.47 -13.12 16.19
CA PHE A 119 -9.39 -11.68 16.39
C PHE A 119 -8.28 -11.06 15.51
N TYR A 120 -7.09 -11.63 15.48
CA TYR A 120 -5.99 -11.15 14.64
C TYR A 120 -6.36 -11.21 13.15
N LEU A 121 -7.01 -12.27 12.72
CA LEU A 121 -7.46 -12.40 11.34
C LEU A 121 -8.50 -11.32 10.97
N VAL A 122 -9.46 -11.06 11.85
CA VAL A 122 -10.47 -10.01 11.65
C VAL A 122 -9.80 -8.63 11.57
N VAL A 123 -8.88 -8.34 12.49
CA VAL A 123 -8.12 -7.07 12.47
C VAL A 123 -7.28 -6.96 11.21
N PHE A 124 -6.62 -8.03 10.77
CA PHE A 124 -5.85 -8.06 9.54
C PHE A 124 -6.70 -7.77 8.30
N ILE A 125 -7.86 -8.42 8.18
CA ILE A 125 -8.81 -8.19 7.08
C ILE A 125 -9.31 -6.74 7.10
N TYR A 126 -9.70 -6.22 8.28
CA TYR A 126 -10.14 -4.84 8.45
C TYR A 126 -9.07 -3.83 8.03
N LEU A 127 -7.86 -3.98 8.55
CA LEU A 127 -6.74 -3.10 8.21
C LEU A 127 -6.40 -3.16 6.72
N ARG A 128 -6.38 -4.36 6.13
CA ARG A 128 -6.12 -4.54 4.71
C ARG A 128 -7.15 -3.82 3.85
N THR A 129 -8.43 -3.98 4.16
CA THR A 129 -9.52 -3.34 3.40
C THR A 129 -9.48 -1.83 3.58
N HIS A 130 -9.25 -1.34 4.80
CA HIS A 130 -9.15 0.09 5.10
C HIS A 130 -7.90 0.71 4.47
N ALA A 131 -6.75 0.06 4.57
CA ALA A 131 -5.50 0.48 3.94
C ALA A 131 -5.65 0.60 2.41
N MET A 132 -6.21 -0.42 1.78
CA MET A 132 -6.46 -0.38 0.34
C MET A 132 -7.44 0.74 -0.06
N THR A 133 -8.41 1.04 0.80
CA THR A 133 -9.34 2.13 0.58
C THR A 133 -8.66 3.49 0.68
N LEU A 134 -7.84 3.71 1.71
CA LEU A 134 -7.08 4.95 1.89
C LEU A 134 -6.02 5.14 0.80
N MET A 135 -5.26 4.09 0.46
CA MET A 135 -4.29 4.16 -0.64
C MET A 135 -4.96 4.52 -1.97
N ARG A 136 -6.12 3.93 -2.27
CA ARG A 136 -6.88 4.27 -3.47
C ARG A 136 -7.41 5.69 -3.46
N GLN A 137 -7.74 6.26 -2.28
CA GLN A 137 -8.17 7.65 -2.16
C GLN A 137 -7.05 8.65 -2.45
N ARG A 138 -5.80 8.29 -2.15
CA ARG A 138 -4.63 9.12 -2.40
C ARG A 138 -4.31 9.33 -3.88
N PHE A 139 -4.82 8.46 -4.76
CA PHE A 139 -4.65 8.59 -6.19
C PHE A 139 -5.81 9.32 -6.87
N VAL A 140 -6.79 9.81 -6.11
CA VAL A 140 -7.91 10.60 -6.63
C VAL A 140 -7.71 12.05 -6.23
N TYR A 141 -7.62 12.93 -7.23
CA TYR A 141 -7.41 14.35 -7.07
C TYR A 141 -8.59 15.12 -7.66
N GLY A 142 -8.94 16.26 -7.06
CA GLY A 142 -9.77 17.24 -7.73
C GLY A 142 -8.95 17.93 -8.83
N CYS A 143 -9.54 18.11 -9.97
CA CYS A 143 -8.89 18.70 -11.14
C CYS A 143 -9.81 19.73 -11.77
N THR A 144 -9.29 20.88 -12.10
CA THR A 144 -9.99 21.93 -12.81
C THR A 144 -9.43 22.03 -14.22
N LEU A 145 -10.28 21.83 -15.23
CA LEU A 145 -9.96 22.03 -16.63
C LEU A 145 -10.56 23.36 -17.11
N TYR A 146 -9.77 24.15 -17.79
CA TYR A 146 -10.16 25.48 -18.28
C TYR A 146 -10.36 25.39 -19.81
N GLY A 147 -11.61 25.30 -20.23
CA GLY A 147 -12.04 25.34 -21.62
C GLY A 147 -12.90 26.56 -21.91
N THR A 148 -13.89 26.46 -22.80
CA THR A 148 -14.95 27.45 -22.97
C THR A 148 -15.74 27.64 -21.68
N GLN A 149 -15.86 26.57 -20.90
CA GLN A 149 -16.36 26.56 -19.55
C GLN A 149 -15.31 25.92 -18.63
N THR A 150 -15.20 26.43 -17.40
CA THR A 150 -14.37 25.84 -16.37
C THR A 150 -15.11 24.68 -15.72
N ILE A 151 -14.53 23.50 -15.76
CA ILE A 151 -15.14 22.31 -15.16
C ILE A 151 -14.23 21.71 -14.09
N ARG A 152 -14.84 21.28 -13.00
CA ARG A 152 -14.13 20.58 -11.92
C ARG A 152 -14.49 19.09 -11.97
N LEU A 153 -13.48 18.24 -12.11
CA LEU A 153 -13.60 16.79 -12.27
C LEU A 153 -12.77 16.08 -11.20
N LYS A 154 -13.09 14.81 -10.97
CA LYS A 154 -12.21 13.92 -10.22
C LYS A 154 -11.31 13.17 -11.21
N GLY A 155 -10.01 13.29 -11.02
CA GLY A 155 -8.99 12.58 -11.79
C GLY A 155 -8.34 11.47 -10.97
N TYR A 156 -8.12 10.33 -11.59
CA TYR A 156 -7.34 9.24 -11.05
C TYR A 156 -5.89 9.35 -11.51
N MET A 157 -4.95 9.41 -10.56
CA MET A 157 -3.52 9.43 -10.86
C MET A 157 -3.07 8.02 -11.22
N ASP A 158 -2.68 7.83 -12.47
CA ASP A 158 -2.15 6.56 -12.95
C ASP A 158 -0.62 6.61 -12.99
N SER A 159 0.01 5.75 -12.20
CA SER A 159 1.48 5.63 -12.17
C SER A 159 2.08 5.11 -13.47
N GLY A 160 1.28 4.44 -14.30
CA GLY A 160 1.67 3.98 -15.64
C GLY A 160 1.55 5.06 -16.70
N ASN A 161 0.81 6.13 -16.45
CA ASN A 161 0.68 7.22 -17.41
C ASN A 161 1.84 8.22 -17.29
N LEU A 162 2.90 7.99 -18.05
CA LEU A 162 4.06 8.88 -18.18
C LEU A 162 4.11 9.60 -19.52
N MET A 163 3.04 9.51 -20.31
CA MET A 163 2.97 9.99 -21.67
C MET A 163 3.11 11.51 -21.75
N GLN A 164 3.89 11.98 -22.70
CA GLN A 164 4.09 13.40 -22.97
C GLN A 164 3.93 13.71 -24.46
N CYS A 165 3.41 14.88 -24.75
CA CYS A 165 3.42 15.50 -26.06
C CYS A 165 4.02 16.89 -25.92
N GLN A 166 5.02 17.22 -26.75
CA GLN A 166 5.71 18.51 -26.70
C GLN A 166 6.15 18.89 -25.26
N HIS A 167 6.73 17.94 -24.54
CA HIS A 167 7.16 18.08 -23.13
C HIS A 167 6.02 18.37 -22.12
N GLN A 168 4.77 18.34 -22.55
CA GLN A 168 3.60 18.51 -21.66
C GLN A 168 2.95 17.17 -21.36
N PRO A 169 2.43 16.97 -20.14
CA PRO A 169 1.79 15.71 -19.75
C PRO A 169 0.50 15.47 -20.56
N VAL A 170 0.28 14.21 -20.94
CA VAL A 170 -0.98 13.78 -21.57
C VAL A 170 -1.91 13.24 -20.50
N VAL A 171 -3.16 13.66 -20.55
CA VAL A 171 -4.24 13.19 -19.69
C VAL A 171 -5.38 12.62 -20.51
N PHE A 172 -6.06 11.60 -20.00
CA PHE A 172 -7.23 11.03 -20.66
C PHE A 172 -8.49 11.47 -19.95
N VAL A 173 -9.45 12.01 -20.70
CA VAL A 173 -10.69 12.57 -20.17
C VAL A 173 -11.86 11.83 -20.80
N ASN A 174 -12.96 11.64 -20.09
CA ASN A 174 -14.16 11.02 -20.64
C ASN A 174 -14.72 11.90 -21.77
N ALA A 175 -15.01 11.29 -22.94
CA ALA A 175 -15.41 11.97 -24.17
C ALA A 175 -16.66 12.85 -24.01
N ARG A 176 -17.52 12.59 -23.03
CA ARG A 176 -18.71 13.43 -22.76
C ARG A 176 -18.37 14.90 -22.48
N TYR A 177 -17.12 15.19 -22.11
CA TYR A 177 -16.67 16.57 -21.83
C TYR A 177 -16.00 17.23 -23.04
N GLU A 178 -15.74 16.51 -24.12
CA GLU A 178 -15.08 17.06 -25.33
C GLU A 178 -15.81 18.31 -25.88
N PRO A 179 -17.16 18.38 -25.94
CA PRO A 179 -17.86 19.55 -26.48
C PRO A 179 -17.63 20.83 -25.73
N LEU A 180 -17.07 20.77 -24.51
CA LEU A 180 -16.75 21.95 -23.70
C LEU A 180 -15.37 22.54 -24.02
N PHE A 181 -14.66 21.97 -24.99
CA PHE A 181 -13.31 22.38 -25.35
C PHE A 181 -13.24 22.66 -26.85
N GLU A 182 -13.13 23.92 -27.19
CA GLU A 182 -12.90 24.39 -28.54
C GLU A 182 -11.41 24.71 -28.73
N GLY A 183 -10.86 24.40 -29.90
CA GLY A 183 -9.48 24.73 -30.22
C GLY A 183 -8.84 23.79 -31.23
N ASN A 184 -7.62 24.13 -31.65
CA ASN A 184 -6.88 23.32 -32.59
C ASN A 184 -6.47 21.99 -31.96
N ALA A 185 -7.03 20.90 -32.41
CA ALA A 185 -6.63 19.56 -32.00
C ALA A 185 -5.30 19.17 -32.69
N THR A 186 -4.40 18.63 -31.90
CA THR A 186 -3.15 17.99 -32.37
C THR A 186 -3.34 16.49 -32.39
N THR A 187 -2.92 15.82 -33.45
CA THR A 187 -2.93 14.35 -33.48
C THR A 187 -1.71 13.83 -32.75
N ILE A 188 -1.93 12.99 -31.74
CA ILE A 188 -0.88 12.31 -31.01
C ILE A 188 -1.02 10.79 -31.17
N GLU A 189 0.09 10.08 -31.08
CA GLU A 189 0.10 8.62 -31.09
C GLU A 189 0.12 8.11 -29.67
N VAL A 190 -0.91 7.37 -29.30
CA VAL A 190 -1.07 6.77 -27.96
C VAL A 190 -0.70 5.30 -28.03
N HIS A 191 0.34 4.92 -27.31
CA HIS A 191 0.78 3.53 -27.16
C HIS A 191 0.10 2.88 -25.97
N SER A 192 -0.61 1.80 -26.18
CA SER A 192 -1.25 0.98 -25.17
C SER A 192 -0.84 -0.49 -25.33
N ILE A 193 -1.22 -1.33 -24.38
CA ILE A 193 -1.03 -2.79 -24.47
C ILE A 193 -1.75 -3.41 -25.68
N HIS A 194 -2.73 -2.70 -26.27
CA HIS A 194 -3.47 -3.12 -27.46
C HIS A 194 -2.93 -2.52 -28.77
N GLY A 195 -1.77 -1.87 -28.73
CA GLY A 195 -1.10 -1.26 -29.87
C GLY A 195 -1.12 0.27 -29.85
N ALA A 196 -0.61 0.85 -30.94
CA ALA A 196 -0.55 2.29 -31.14
C ALA A 196 -1.82 2.79 -31.83
N ARG A 197 -2.39 3.90 -31.36
CA ARG A 197 -3.54 4.57 -31.97
C ARG A 197 -3.30 6.06 -32.10
N LYS A 198 -3.67 6.64 -33.24
CA LYS A 198 -3.67 8.09 -33.43
C LYS A 198 -4.95 8.66 -32.83
N MET A 199 -4.83 9.61 -31.94
CA MET A 199 -5.93 10.25 -31.22
C MET A 199 -5.79 11.77 -31.25
N LYS A 200 -6.94 12.45 -31.26
CA LYS A 200 -6.98 13.91 -31.16
C LYS A 200 -6.70 14.32 -29.70
N ALA A 201 -5.83 15.28 -29.51
CA ALA A 201 -5.49 15.86 -28.22
C ALA A 201 -5.63 17.39 -28.27
N TYR A 202 -6.20 17.96 -27.22
CA TYR A 202 -6.41 19.39 -27.08
C TYR A 202 -5.46 19.93 -26.02
N ARG A 203 -4.77 21.02 -26.31
CA ARG A 203 -3.90 21.69 -25.33
C ARG A 203 -4.75 22.55 -24.41
N ILE A 204 -4.89 22.12 -23.16
CA ILE A 204 -5.82 22.69 -22.19
C ILE A 204 -5.07 23.11 -20.92
N PRO A 205 -5.33 24.29 -20.32
CA PRO A 205 -4.88 24.60 -18.98
C PRO A 205 -5.59 23.71 -17.97
N CYS A 206 -4.80 23.11 -17.07
CA CYS A 206 -5.29 22.19 -16.04
C CYS A 206 -4.65 22.55 -14.70
N GLU A 207 -5.43 22.44 -13.64
CA GLU A 207 -5.00 22.61 -12.27
C GLU A 207 -5.44 21.38 -11.47
N VAL A 208 -4.49 20.76 -10.77
CA VAL A 208 -4.73 19.64 -9.86
C VAL A 208 -4.62 20.16 -8.45
N ASP A 209 -5.52 19.74 -7.56
CA ASP A 209 -5.53 20.16 -6.17
C ASP A 209 -4.14 19.98 -5.52
N GLY A 210 -3.56 21.05 -5.00
CA GLY A 210 -2.24 21.10 -4.41
C GLY A 210 -1.05 21.17 -5.40
N CYS A 211 -1.32 21.35 -6.70
CA CYS A 211 -0.31 21.55 -7.73
C CYS A 211 -0.50 22.90 -8.45
N ARG A 212 0.57 23.39 -9.10
CA ARG A 212 0.47 24.61 -9.91
C ARG A 212 -0.35 24.34 -11.19
N LYS A 213 -1.00 25.41 -11.67
CA LYS A 213 -1.68 25.38 -12.97
C LYS A 213 -0.66 25.13 -14.08
N CYS A 214 -0.91 24.13 -14.92
CA CYS A 214 -0.04 23.75 -16.03
C CYS A 214 -0.87 23.50 -17.30
N HIS A 215 -0.21 23.43 -18.47
CA HIS A 215 -0.88 22.98 -19.69
C HIS A 215 -0.70 21.47 -19.83
N VAL A 216 -1.77 20.83 -20.26
CA VAL A 216 -1.81 19.39 -20.54
C VAL A 216 -2.37 19.15 -21.94
N PHE A 217 -2.04 18.01 -22.52
CA PHE A 217 -2.75 17.52 -23.71
C PHE A 217 -3.86 16.57 -23.24
N ALA A 218 -5.10 16.98 -23.38
CA ALA A 218 -6.27 16.18 -23.03
C ALA A 218 -6.73 15.37 -24.26
N VAL A 219 -6.78 14.05 -24.07
CA VAL A 219 -7.33 13.09 -25.04
C VAL A 219 -8.69 12.67 -24.52
N PHE A 220 -9.71 12.86 -25.34
CA PHE A 220 -11.07 12.45 -25.00
C PHE A 220 -11.33 11.03 -25.45
N VAL A 221 -11.75 10.16 -24.49
CA VAL A 221 -11.89 8.72 -24.72
C VAL A 221 -13.31 8.28 -24.35
N ASP A 222 -13.96 7.59 -25.27
CA ASP A 222 -15.24 6.96 -25.01
C ASP A 222 -15.10 5.75 -24.10
N GLY A 223 -16.12 5.54 -23.27
CA GLY A 223 -16.16 4.36 -22.40
C GLY A 223 -15.13 4.38 -21.27
N LEU A 224 -14.54 5.53 -20.92
CA LEU A 224 -13.61 5.66 -19.81
C LEU A 224 -14.35 5.40 -18.49
N ALA A 225 -14.47 4.10 -18.13
CA ALA A 225 -15.13 3.65 -16.92
C ALA A 225 -14.11 3.58 -15.75
N LEU A 226 -13.96 4.68 -15.06
CA LEU A 226 -13.10 4.76 -13.88
C LEU A 226 -13.92 4.55 -12.60
N ARG A 227 -13.35 3.81 -11.65
CA ARG A 227 -13.96 3.65 -10.33
C ARG A 227 -14.08 5.01 -9.61
N ARG A 228 -15.06 5.16 -8.72
CA ARG A 228 -15.26 6.32 -7.82
C ARG A 228 -15.66 7.62 -8.51
N ASN A 229 -16.41 7.54 -9.59
CA ASN A 229 -16.84 8.71 -10.35
C ASN A 229 -15.66 9.59 -10.83
N CYS A 230 -14.48 9.02 -11.04
CA CYS A 230 -13.41 9.70 -11.74
C CYS A 230 -13.78 9.83 -13.20
N ALA A 231 -13.53 11.01 -13.76
CA ALA A 231 -13.82 11.33 -15.14
C ALA A 231 -12.55 11.47 -16.00
N MET A 232 -11.38 11.38 -15.38
CA MET A 232 -10.12 11.50 -16.08
C MET A 232 -9.00 10.66 -15.46
N ILE A 233 -8.01 10.31 -16.28
CA ILE A 233 -6.73 9.71 -15.87
C ILE A 233 -5.67 10.81 -15.96
N LEU A 234 -5.00 11.03 -14.82
CA LEU A 234 -3.93 12.01 -14.67
C LEU A 234 -2.57 11.40 -15.00
N ASN A 235 -1.65 12.24 -15.37
CA ASN A 235 -0.26 11.88 -15.62
C ASN A 235 0.57 12.07 -14.34
N LEU A 236 1.42 11.09 -14.01
CA LEU A 236 2.25 11.13 -12.81
C LEU A 236 3.18 12.36 -12.76
N LYS A 237 3.66 12.84 -13.92
CA LYS A 237 4.54 14.01 -14.01
C LYS A 237 3.89 15.31 -13.54
N MET A 238 2.57 15.38 -13.46
CA MET A 238 1.87 16.55 -12.93
C MET A 238 2.17 16.79 -11.44
N LEU A 239 2.49 15.74 -10.69
CA LEU A 239 2.87 15.86 -9.27
C LEU A 239 4.29 16.41 -9.06
N SER A 240 5.17 16.27 -10.05
CA SER A 240 6.53 16.83 -10.00
C SER A 240 6.59 18.32 -10.31
N MET A 241 5.47 18.91 -10.72
CA MET A 241 5.34 20.34 -11.03
C MET A 241 4.82 21.16 -9.83
N ARG A 242 5.02 20.63 -8.61
CA ARG A 242 4.69 21.33 -7.34
C ARG A 242 5.53 22.56 -7.09
#